data_7da57a293236b129630e7038014eca1e
#
_entry.id   7da57a293236b129630e7038014eca1e
#
_cell.length_a   1.000
_cell.length_b   1.000
_cell.length_c   1.000
_cell.angle_alpha   90.00
_cell.angle_beta   90.00
_cell.angle_gamma   90.00
#
_symmetry.space_group_name_H-M   'P 1'
#
loop_
_entity.id
_entity.type
_entity.pdbx_description
1 polymer ?
#
loop_
_entity_poly.entity_id
_entity_poly.type
_entity_poly.pdbx_seq_one_letter_code
_entity_poly.pdbx_strand_id
1 'polypeptide(L)'
;MKVLYPFLILAFISSCSYHYEETNSTGYAQGELVHTVFLSLKDEVTQNRKEKIIKILKSLGEIKVTKGLTVSVKAETEDARAETNYDLVLQMAFKDLKDLHLYSVNSSHLEIRAQLKPDLASVLWSMIIG
;
A
#
# COMPACT_ATOMS: atom_id res chain seq x y z
N MET A 1 8.49 -8.52 77.37
CA MET A 1 9.02 -7.64 76.33
C MET A 1 8.69 -8.26 74.97
N LYS A 2 7.70 -7.74 74.25
CA LYS A 2 7.35 -8.20 72.89
C LYS A 2 8.00 -7.23 71.91
N VAL A 3 8.96 -7.72 71.15
CA VAL A 3 9.59 -6.97 70.08
C VAL A 3 8.72 -7.12 68.84
N LEU A 4 8.07 -6.01 68.42
CA LEU A 4 7.36 -5.95 67.13
C LEU A 4 8.40 -5.66 66.02
N TYR A 5 8.58 -6.59 65.08
CA TYR A 5 9.25 -6.35 63.83
C TYR A 5 8.30 -5.68 62.82
N PRO A 6 8.64 -4.54 62.24
CA PRO A 6 7.85 -4.02 61.15
C PRO A 6 8.18 -4.78 59.85
N PHE A 7 7.16 -5.42 59.30
CA PHE A 7 7.21 -6.09 58.00
C PHE A 7 7.27 -5.03 56.92
N LEU A 8 8.46 -4.87 56.32
CA LEU A 8 8.67 -3.97 55.19
C LEU A 8 8.16 -4.68 53.93
N ILE A 9 6.95 -4.32 53.47
CA ILE A 9 6.40 -4.78 52.21
C ILE A 9 7.09 -3.98 51.10
N LEU A 10 8.06 -4.58 50.44
CA LEU A 10 8.63 -4.06 49.19
C LEU A 10 7.63 -4.32 48.06
N ALA A 11 6.86 -3.29 47.70
CA ALA A 11 6.01 -3.33 46.52
C ALA A 11 6.91 -3.25 45.26
N PHE A 12 7.11 -4.40 44.62
CA PHE A 12 7.69 -4.44 43.27
C PHE A 12 6.65 -3.89 42.29
N ILE A 13 6.76 -2.62 41.92
CA ILE A 13 6.08 -2.05 40.79
C ILE A 13 6.79 -2.58 39.54
N SER A 14 6.26 -3.69 39.01
CA SER A 14 6.66 -4.19 37.69
C SER A 14 6.17 -3.19 36.66
N SER A 15 7.05 -2.28 36.24
CA SER A 15 6.84 -1.38 35.14
C SER A 15 6.83 -2.22 33.85
N CYS A 16 5.65 -2.65 33.41
CA CYS A 16 5.47 -3.20 32.10
C CYS A 16 5.62 -2.05 31.09
N SER A 17 6.83 -1.85 30.58
CA SER A 17 7.05 -1.03 29.40
C SER A 17 6.41 -1.77 28.22
N TYR A 18 5.22 -1.35 27.82
CA TYR A 18 4.69 -1.73 26.51
C TYR A 18 5.60 -1.11 25.46
N HIS A 19 6.52 -1.89 24.92
CA HIS A 19 7.18 -1.56 23.66
C HIS A 19 6.12 -1.72 22.58
N TYR A 20 5.54 -0.60 22.15
CA TYR A 20 4.76 -0.54 20.93
C TYR A 20 5.79 -0.62 19.78
N GLU A 21 6.03 -1.81 19.24
CA GLU A 21 6.66 -1.93 17.94
C GLU A 21 5.64 -1.35 16.94
N GLU A 22 5.94 -0.16 16.45
CA GLU A 22 5.28 0.39 15.26
C GLU A 22 5.61 -0.53 14.09
N THR A 23 4.88 -1.63 13.97
CA THR A 23 4.85 -2.38 12.73
C THR A 23 4.15 -1.49 11.71
N ASN A 24 4.92 -0.89 10.80
CA ASN A 24 4.39 -0.19 9.63
C ASN A 24 3.44 -1.14 8.92
N SER A 25 2.14 -0.96 9.12
CA SER A 25 1.08 -1.78 8.58
C SER A 25 1.03 -1.78 7.05
N THR A 26 1.78 -0.89 6.41
CA THR A 26 1.88 -0.74 4.95
C THR A 26 3.03 -1.56 4.32
N GLY A 27 3.97 -2.08 5.11
CA GLY A 27 5.16 -2.76 4.59
C GLY A 27 6.17 -1.86 3.87
N TYR A 28 5.99 -0.53 3.92
CA TYR A 28 6.90 0.44 3.34
C TYR A 28 7.80 1.05 4.43
N ALA A 29 9.06 1.32 4.09
CA ALA A 29 9.99 1.96 5.02
C ALA A 29 9.67 3.46 5.17
N GLN A 30 10.01 4.00 6.34
CA GLN A 30 9.85 5.44 6.60
C GLN A 30 10.68 6.27 5.59
N GLY A 31 10.07 7.30 5.02
CA GLY A 31 10.68 8.19 4.04
C GLY A 31 10.63 7.71 2.60
N GLU A 32 10.07 6.52 2.32
CA GLU A 32 9.83 6.07 0.95
C GLU A 32 8.65 6.81 0.33
N LEU A 33 8.71 6.99 -0.98
CA LEU A 33 7.61 7.55 -1.77
C LEU A 33 6.60 6.45 -2.08
N VAL A 34 5.38 6.54 -1.55
CA VAL A 34 4.30 5.61 -1.86
C VAL A 34 3.48 6.15 -3.02
N HIS A 35 3.46 5.41 -4.10
CA HIS A 35 2.70 5.71 -5.31
C HIS A 35 1.42 4.88 -5.32
N THR A 36 0.28 5.56 -5.31
CA THR A 36 -1.04 4.93 -5.35
C THR A 36 -1.77 5.35 -6.62
N VAL A 37 -2.26 4.38 -7.37
CA VAL A 37 -2.99 4.60 -8.62
C VAL A 37 -4.36 3.93 -8.52
N PHE A 38 -5.40 4.72 -8.75
CA PHE A 38 -6.79 4.25 -8.87
C PHE A 38 -7.14 4.13 -10.34
N LEU A 39 -7.58 2.96 -10.74
CA LEU A 39 -7.94 2.65 -12.12
C LEU A 39 -9.44 2.37 -12.20
N SER A 40 -10.13 3.14 -13.03
CA SER A 40 -11.53 2.86 -13.41
C SER A 40 -11.53 2.18 -14.76
N LEU A 41 -12.19 1.05 -14.86
CA LEU A 41 -12.32 0.30 -16.09
C LEU A 41 -13.57 0.76 -16.84
N LYS A 42 -13.59 0.59 -18.16
CA LYS A 42 -14.78 0.81 -18.96
C LYS A 42 -15.83 -0.26 -18.69
N ASP A 43 -17.11 0.07 -18.86
CA ASP A 43 -18.24 -0.83 -18.56
C ASP A 43 -18.20 -2.12 -19.40
N GLU A 44 -17.64 -2.06 -20.61
CA GLU A 44 -17.50 -3.23 -21.49
C GLU A 44 -16.40 -4.21 -21.08
N VAL A 45 -15.57 -3.88 -20.08
CA VAL A 45 -14.49 -4.77 -19.60
C VAL A 45 -15.07 -5.97 -18.86
N THR A 46 -14.94 -7.15 -19.45
CA THR A 46 -15.42 -8.40 -18.86
C THR A 46 -14.59 -8.81 -17.63
N GLN A 47 -15.15 -9.67 -16.77
CA GLN A 47 -14.43 -10.21 -15.61
C GLN A 47 -13.14 -10.94 -16.02
N ASN A 48 -13.16 -11.73 -17.11
CA ASN A 48 -11.96 -12.39 -17.65
C ASN A 48 -10.89 -11.36 -18.07
N ARG A 49 -11.32 -10.26 -18.72
CA ARG A 49 -10.39 -9.18 -19.10
C ARG A 49 -9.82 -8.48 -17.86
N LYS A 50 -10.63 -8.22 -16.84
CA LYS A 50 -10.19 -7.64 -15.55
C LYS A 50 -9.10 -8.50 -14.90
N GLU A 51 -9.26 -9.82 -14.87
CA GLU A 51 -8.24 -10.74 -14.34
C GLU A 51 -6.92 -10.68 -15.11
N LYS A 52 -6.99 -10.57 -16.44
CA LYS A 52 -5.80 -10.38 -17.28
C LYS A 52 -5.12 -9.03 -17.00
N ILE A 53 -5.89 -7.95 -16.82
CA ILE A 53 -5.39 -6.63 -16.45
C ILE A 53 -4.63 -6.69 -15.12
N ILE A 54 -5.19 -7.37 -14.11
CA ILE A 54 -4.52 -7.57 -12.81
C ILE A 54 -3.17 -8.27 -12.98
N LYS A 55 -3.09 -9.32 -13.81
CA LYS A 55 -1.83 -10.02 -14.09
C LYS A 55 -0.81 -9.11 -14.77
N ILE A 56 -1.24 -8.32 -15.74
CA ILE A 56 -0.39 -7.36 -16.45
C ILE A 56 0.13 -6.30 -15.46
N LEU A 57 -0.73 -5.74 -14.60
CA LEU A 57 -0.32 -4.76 -13.60
C LEU A 57 0.69 -5.34 -12.59
N LYS A 58 0.52 -6.60 -12.19
CA LYS A 58 1.47 -7.27 -11.28
C LYS A 58 2.87 -7.41 -11.86
N SER A 59 3.03 -7.47 -13.18
CA SER A 59 4.35 -7.53 -13.81
C SER A 59 5.15 -6.23 -13.69
N LEU A 60 4.51 -5.11 -13.34
CA LEU A 60 5.23 -3.87 -13.00
C LEU A 60 6.19 -4.04 -11.80
N GLY A 61 5.93 -5.02 -10.92
CA GLY A 61 6.81 -5.36 -9.81
C GLY A 61 8.17 -5.94 -10.22
N GLU A 62 8.34 -6.34 -11.48
CA GLU A 62 9.62 -6.81 -12.03
C GLU A 62 10.57 -5.66 -12.36
N ILE A 63 10.07 -4.43 -12.41
CA ILE A 63 10.91 -3.23 -12.62
C ILE A 63 11.72 -2.99 -11.34
N LYS A 64 13.03 -3.03 -11.43
CA LYS A 64 13.97 -3.07 -10.29
C LYS A 64 13.80 -1.98 -9.24
N VAL A 65 13.32 -0.80 -9.65
CA VAL A 65 13.16 0.35 -8.75
C VAL A 65 11.83 0.33 -7.99
N THR A 66 10.92 -0.59 -8.31
CA THR A 66 9.64 -0.74 -7.60
C THR A 66 9.81 -1.60 -6.35
N LYS A 67 9.07 -1.25 -5.29
CA LYS A 67 9.05 -1.99 -4.03
C LYS A 67 7.63 -2.25 -3.59
N GLY A 68 7.36 -3.45 -3.07
CA GLY A 68 6.11 -3.78 -2.41
C GLY A 68 4.86 -3.57 -3.28
N LEU A 69 4.95 -3.88 -4.59
CA LEU A 69 3.81 -3.74 -5.48
C LEU A 69 2.63 -4.59 -5.01
N THR A 70 1.49 -3.93 -4.87
CA THR A 70 0.18 -4.57 -4.67
C THR A 70 -0.80 -4.14 -5.73
N VAL A 71 -1.68 -5.05 -6.14
CA VAL A 71 -2.84 -4.77 -7.00
C VAL A 71 -4.07 -5.31 -6.28
N SER A 72 -4.97 -4.41 -5.91
CA SER A 72 -6.16 -4.71 -5.13
C SER A 72 -7.43 -4.38 -5.92
N VAL A 73 -8.49 -5.13 -5.66
CA VAL A 73 -9.83 -4.86 -6.20
C VAL A 73 -10.62 -4.04 -5.18
N LYS A 74 -11.44 -3.11 -5.66
CA LYS A 74 -12.36 -2.34 -4.83
C LYS A 74 -13.22 -3.30 -3.97
N ALA A 75 -13.32 -3.01 -2.67
CA ALA A 75 -14.27 -3.68 -1.80
C ALA A 75 -15.65 -3.04 -1.90
N GLU A 76 -16.69 -3.85 -1.87
CA GLU A 76 -18.05 -3.33 -1.75
C GLU A 76 -18.28 -2.80 -0.33
N THR A 77 -18.93 -1.64 -0.23
CA THR A 77 -19.27 -1.00 1.03
C THR A 77 -20.54 -0.18 0.90
N GLU A 78 -21.33 -0.14 1.97
CA GLU A 78 -22.51 0.72 2.09
C GLU A 78 -22.18 2.10 2.68
N ASP A 79 -20.93 2.37 3.04
CA ASP A 79 -20.51 3.67 3.56
C ASP A 79 -20.54 4.72 2.45
N ALA A 80 -21.49 5.64 2.52
CA ALA A 80 -21.65 6.71 1.54
C ALA A 80 -20.47 7.68 1.44
N ARG A 81 -19.52 7.63 2.39
CA ARG A 81 -18.29 8.44 2.36
C ARG A 81 -17.16 7.79 1.57
N ALA A 82 -17.29 6.50 1.25
CA ALA A 82 -16.28 5.77 0.52
C ALA A 82 -16.22 6.25 -0.94
N GLU A 83 -15.00 6.49 -1.45
CA GLU A 83 -14.81 6.70 -2.89
C GLU A 83 -15.08 5.38 -3.63
N THR A 84 -15.93 5.44 -4.63
CA THR A 84 -16.37 4.25 -5.39
C THR A 84 -16.05 4.30 -6.89
N ASN A 85 -15.53 5.43 -7.38
CA ASN A 85 -15.24 5.64 -8.81
C ASN A 85 -13.93 4.99 -9.25
N TYR A 86 -13.65 3.77 -8.81
CA TYR A 86 -12.51 2.99 -9.25
C TYR A 86 -12.84 1.50 -9.15
N ASP A 87 -12.08 0.67 -9.86
CA ASP A 87 -12.21 -0.79 -9.86
C ASP A 87 -10.99 -1.47 -9.25
N LEU A 88 -9.81 -0.92 -9.50
CA LEU A 88 -8.53 -1.46 -9.07
C LEU A 88 -7.68 -0.38 -8.41
N VAL A 89 -6.90 -0.78 -7.42
CA VAL A 89 -5.87 0.06 -6.79
C VAL A 89 -4.53 -0.61 -6.96
N LEU A 90 -3.58 0.13 -7.50
CA LEU A 90 -2.18 -0.24 -7.61
C LEU A 90 -1.39 0.58 -6.60
N GLN A 91 -0.60 -0.08 -5.75
CA GLN A 91 0.31 0.61 -4.83
C GLN A 91 1.71 0.04 -4.94
N MET A 92 2.69 0.91 -4.90
CA MET A 92 4.11 0.57 -4.81
C MET A 92 4.89 1.71 -4.16
N ALA A 93 6.08 1.41 -3.67
CA ALA A 93 6.99 2.43 -3.15
C ALA A 93 8.23 2.58 -4.04
N PHE A 94 8.83 3.76 -3.95
CA PHE A 94 10.12 4.09 -4.52
C PHE A 94 11.01 4.66 -3.43
N LYS A 95 12.31 4.40 -3.52
CA LYS A 95 13.28 4.95 -2.58
C LYS A 95 13.26 6.48 -2.57
N ASP A 96 13.17 7.09 -3.75
CA ASP A 96 13.22 8.52 -3.96
C ASP A 96 12.60 8.93 -5.33
N LEU A 97 12.58 10.23 -5.61
CA LEU A 97 12.08 10.78 -6.88
C LEU A 97 12.87 10.33 -8.10
N LYS A 98 14.14 9.98 -7.94
CA LYS A 98 14.97 9.47 -9.04
C LYS A 98 14.47 8.09 -9.46
N ASP A 99 14.20 7.20 -8.52
CA ASP A 99 13.67 5.87 -8.81
C ASP A 99 12.26 5.96 -9.42
N LEU A 100 11.41 6.86 -8.94
CA LEU A 100 10.13 7.15 -9.57
C LEU A 100 10.30 7.60 -11.04
N HIS A 101 11.26 8.49 -11.31
CA HIS A 101 11.52 8.93 -12.67
C HIS A 101 12.00 7.76 -13.55
N LEU A 102 12.91 6.92 -13.06
CA LEU A 102 13.37 5.72 -13.77
C LEU A 102 12.22 4.77 -14.08
N TYR A 103 11.28 4.60 -13.17
CA TYR A 103 10.05 3.84 -13.39
C TYR A 103 9.19 4.47 -14.48
N SER A 104 8.97 5.79 -14.42
CA SER A 104 8.07 6.49 -15.33
C SER A 104 8.50 6.42 -16.80
N VAL A 105 9.79 6.34 -17.05
CA VAL A 105 10.38 6.24 -18.40
C VAL A 105 10.76 4.82 -18.80
N ASN A 106 10.54 3.83 -17.93
CA ASN A 106 10.87 2.43 -18.21
C ASN A 106 10.02 1.88 -19.35
N SER A 107 10.65 1.18 -20.31
CA SER A 107 9.97 0.64 -21.49
C SER A 107 8.80 -0.27 -21.13
N SER A 108 8.97 -1.18 -20.16
CA SER A 108 7.90 -2.09 -19.71
C SER A 108 6.73 -1.34 -19.11
N HIS A 109 6.97 -0.26 -18.33
CA HIS A 109 5.90 0.60 -17.81
C HIS A 109 5.15 1.29 -18.95
N LEU A 110 5.85 1.84 -19.94
CA LEU A 110 5.24 2.53 -21.09
C LEU A 110 4.43 1.55 -21.96
N GLU A 111 4.94 0.35 -22.20
CA GLU A 111 4.23 -0.71 -22.94
C GLU A 111 2.95 -1.13 -22.22
N ILE A 112 3.00 -1.36 -20.90
CA ILE A 112 1.83 -1.74 -20.10
C ILE A 112 0.79 -0.61 -20.12
N ARG A 113 1.19 0.65 -19.97
CA ARG A 113 0.28 1.79 -20.10
C ARG A 113 -0.42 1.82 -21.47
N ALA A 114 0.34 1.62 -22.54
CA ALA A 114 -0.23 1.58 -23.90
C ALA A 114 -1.20 0.41 -24.09
N GLN A 115 -0.84 -0.77 -23.58
CA GLN A 115 -1.67 -1.98 -23.64
C GLN A 115 -2.98 -1.85 -22.89
N LEU A 116 -2.99 -1.16 -21.74
CA LEU A 116 -4.18 -1.02 -20.88
C LEU A 116 -5.07 0.17 -21.26
N LYS A 117 -4.54 1.15 -21.97
CA LYS A 117 -5.26 2.37 -22.34
C LYS A 117 -6.66 2.12 -22.95
N PRO A 118 -6.89 1.12 -23.82
CA PRO A 118 -8.22 0.85 -24.38
C PRO A 118 -9.26 0.43 -23.34
N ASP A 119 -8.83 -0.18 -22.23
CA ASP A 119 -9.72 -0.71 -21.18
C ASP A 119 -10.05 0.31 -20.08
N LEU A 120 -9.30 1.42 -20.02
CA LEU A 120 -9.39 2.39 -18.94
C LEU A 120 -10.40 3.50 -19.25
N ALA A 121 -11.34 3.75 -18.33
CA ALA A 121 -12.21 4.91 -18.33
C ALA A 121 -11.51 6.13 -17.71
N SER A 122 -10.80 5.93 -16.58
CA SER A 122 -9.99 6.97 -15.94
C SER A 122 -8.83 6.40 -15.15
N VAL A 123 -7.84 7.25 -14.90
CA VAL A 123 -6.70 6.96 -14.04
C VAL A 123 -6.48 8.16 -13.12
N LEU A 124 -6.53 7.94 -11.82
CA LEU A 124 -6.16 8.91 -10.80
C LEU A 124 -4.97 8.36 -10.01
N TRP A 125 -3.99 9.19 -9.74
CA TRP A 125 -2.84 8.78 -8.95
C TRP A 125 -2.45 9.81 -7.91
N SER A 126 -1.84 9.35 -6.83
CA SER A 126 -1.28 10.19 -5.77
C SER A 126 0.11 9.72 -5.38
N MET A 127 0.85 10.61 -4.74
CA MET A 127 2.17 10.36 -4.20
C MET A 127 2.21 10.87 -2.77
N ILE A 128 2.62 10.02 -1.84
CA ILE A 128 2.79 10.39 -0.43
C ILE A 128 4.15 9.92 0.07
N ILE A 129 4.67 10.59 1.10
CA ILE A 129 5.87 10.15 1.82
C ILE A 129 5.39 9.39 3.05
N GLY A 130 5.83 8.15 3.16
CA GLY A 130 5.51 7.27 4.29
C GLY A 130 6.35 7.56 5.55
#